data_62d51a7a87ce672a94caad621ac3610f
#
_entry.id   62d51a7a87ce672a94caad621ac3610f
#
_cell.length_a   1.000
_cell.length_b   1.000
_cell.length_c   1.000
_cell.angle_alpha   90.00
_cell.angle_beta   90.00
_cell.angle_gamma   90.00
#
_symmetry.space_group_name_H-M   'P 1'
#
loop_
_entity.id
_entity.type
_entity.pdbx_description
1 polymer ?
#
loop_
_entity_poly.entity_id
_entity_poly.type
_entity_poly.pdbx_seq_one_letter_code
_entity_poly.pdbx_strand_id
1 'polypeptide(L)'
;MQKKKFFNDGVVGGYGTIHGRQVYVFAYDFTVLGGTLSQMGAKKITKLMDHATRNGCPIIGIADSGGARIQEGILSLDGFADIFYHNEIASGVVPQITASIGPSAGGAVYSPAMTDFVIMVEKAATMFVTGPDVVKTVLGEEVSFDELGLSLIHI
;
A
#
# COMPACT_ATOMS: atom_id res chain seq x y z
N MET A 1 -11.31 3.80 29.20
CA MET A 1 -11.04 3.15 27.90
C MET A 1 -9.64 2.55 27.94
N GLN A 2 -9.49 1.22 27.84
CA GLN A 2 -8.16 0.60 27.70
C GLN A 2 -7.58 1.03 26.35
N LYS A 3 -6.39 1.66 26.35
CA LYS A 3 -5.66 1.95 25.11
C LYS A 3 -5.28 0.62 24.46
N LYS A 4 -5.78 0.34 23.27
CA LYS A 4 -5.40 -0.84 22.48
C LYS A 4 -3.88 -0.76 22.25
N LYS A 5 -3.12 -1.74 22.76
CA LYS A 5 -1.67 -1.78 22.61
C LYS A 5 -1.37 -2.54 21.31
N PHE A 6 -0.72 -1.89 20.37
CA PHE A 6 -0.22 -2.51 19.15
C PHE A 6 1.22 -2.96 19.37
N PHE A 7 1.60 -4.12 18.81
CA PHE A 7 2.93 -4.70 18.99
C PHE A 7 3.86 -4.43 17.79
N ASN A 8 3.30 -3.86 16.70
CA ASN A 8 4.05 -3.50 15.50
C ASN A 8 3.57 -2.14 14.95
N ASP A 9 4.21 -1.65 13.90
CA ASP A 9 3.92 -0.37 13.27
C ASP A 9 2.88 -0.45 12.13
N GLY A 10 2.33 -1.63 11.85
CA GLY A 10 1.36 -1.88 10.79
C GLY A 10 1.97 -2.33 9.47
N VAL A 11 3.28 -2.62 9.44
CA VAL A 11 3.96 -3.19 8.27
C VAL A 11 4.79 -4.39 8.69
N VAL A 12 4.60 -5.50 7.99
CA VAL A 12 5.41 -6.72 8.09
C VAL A 12 6.15 -6.90 6.77
N GLY A 13 7.43 -7.26 6.82
CA GLY A 13 8.17 -7.47 5.58
C GLY A 13 9.39 -8.36 5.78
N GLY A 14 9.87 -8.89 4.67
CA GLY A 14 11.01 -9.79 4.63
C GLY A 14 11.37 -10.21 3.21
N TYR A 15 12.09 -11.31 3.11
CA TYR A 15 12.45 -11.92 1.83
C TYR A 15 12.26 -13.43 1.89
N GLY A 16 12.11 -14.04 0.73
CA GLY A 16 11.94 -15.48 0.57
C GLY A 16 12.23 -15.91 -0.86
N THR A 17 11.78 -17.11 -1.23
CA THR A 17 11.92 -17.62 -2.58
C THR A 17 10.58 -18.05 -3.16
N ILE A 18 10.34 -17.71 -4.43
CA ILE A 18 9.21 -18.18 -5.23
C ILE A 18 9.80 -18.89 -6.46
N HIS A 19 9.50 -20.19 -6.62
CA HIS A 19 10.06 -21.02 -7.68
C HIS A 19 11.61 -20.93 -7.77
N GLY A 20 12.28 -20.89 -6.62
CA GLY A 20 13.75 -20.82 -6.53
C GLY A 20 14.34 -19.42 -6.77
N ARG A 21 13.53 -18.40 -7.07
CA ARG A 21 13.97 -17.01 -7.23
C ARG A 21 13.74 -16.22 -5.96
N GLN A 22 14.76 -15.49 -5.51
CA GLN A 22 14.63 -14.61 -4.36
C GLN A 22 13.69 -13.45 -4.67
N VAL A 23 12.81 -13.14 -3.72
CA VAL A 23 11.88 -12.00 -3.78
C VAL A 23 11.86 -11.29 -2.43
N TYR A 24 11.59 -10.00 -2.44
CA TYR A 24 11.30 -9.22 -1.26
C TYR A 24 9.80 -8.96 -1.19
N VAL A 25 9.23 -9.01 0.02
CA VAL A 25 7.79 -8.87 0.24
C VAL A 25 7.53 -7.96 1.43
N PHE A 26 6.56 -7.07 1.31
CA PHE A 26 5.97 -6.38 2.44
C PHE A 26 4.45 -6.49 2.41
N ALA A 27 3.83 -6.39 3.58
CA ALA A 27 2.38 -6.42 3.74
C ALA A 27 1.93 -5.39 4.77
N TYR A 28 0.80 -4.75 4.50
CA TYR A 28 0.12 -3.93 5.49
C TYR A 28 -0.71 -4.82 6.44
N ASP A 29 -0.62 -4.56 7.73
CA ASP A 29 -1.41 -5.23 8.76
C ASP A 29 -2.64 -4.35 9.09
N PHE A 30 -3.78 -4.69 8.48
CA PHE A 30 -5.02 -3.94 8.67
C PHE A 30 -5.50 -3.90 10.11
N THR A 31 -5.09 -4.86 10.96
CA THR A 31 -5.46 -4.90 12.38
C THR A 31 -4.80 -3.78 13.18
N VAL A 32 -3.75 -3.16 12.62
CA VAL A 32 -3.04 -2.03 13.21
C VAL A 32 -3.53 -0.72 12.59
N LEU A 33 -4.49 -0.08 13.23
CA LEU A 33 -5.06 1.21 12.81
C LEU A 33 -5.53 1.23 11.35
N GLY A 34 -6.19 0.14 10.89
CA GLY A 34 -6.68 0.04 9.52
C GLY A 34 -5.56 -0.04 8.46
N GLY A 35 -4.42 -0.63 8.80
CA GLY A 35 -3.27 -0.73 7.88
C GLY A 35 -2.67 0.61 7.50
N THR A 36 -3.00 1.70 8.22
CA THR A 36 -2.50 3.04 7.88
C THR A 36 -0.98 3.12 8.02
N LEU A 37 -0.34 3.77 7.04
CA LEU A 37 1.11 3.90 7.00
C LEU A 37 1.62 4.85 8.09
N SER A 38 2.55 4.36 8.90
CA SER A 38 3.36 5.15 9.82
C SER A 38 4.70 5.52 9.16
N GLN A 39 5.39 6.52 9.71
CA GLN A 39 6.75 6.84 9.29
C GLN A 39 7.68 5.60 9.42
N MET A 40 7.53 4.83 10.49
CA MET A 40 8.35 3.64 10.71
C MET A 40 7.99 2.51 9.73
N GLY A 41 6.71 2.35 9.40
CA GLY A 41 6.26 1.44 8.35
C GLY A 41 6.87 1.79 6.99
N ALA A 42 6.87 3.07 6.63
CA ALA A 42 7.50 3.56 5.41
C ALA A 42 8.99 3.23 5.35
N LYS A 43 9.74 3.47 6.44
CA LYS A 43 11.17 3.12 6.52
C LYS A 43 11.45 1.62 6.35
N LYS A 44 10.54 0.76 6.79
CA LYS A 44 10.64 -0.69 6.55
C LYS A 44 10.44 -1.02 5.08
N ILE A 45 9.41 -0.44 4.44
CA ILE A 45 9.12 -0.65 3.02
C ILE A 45 10.28 -0.18 2.17
N THR A 46 10.74 1.06 2.34
CA THR A 46 11.84 1.64 1.54
C THR A 46 13.13 0.87 1.71
N LYS A 47 13.44 0.39 2.93
CA LYS A 47 14.59 -0.50 3.17
C LYS A 47 14.49 -1.81 2.39
N LEU A 48 13.30 -2.42 2.31
CA LEU A 48 13.10 -3.64 1.51
C LEU A 48 13.22 -3.35 0.01
N MET A 49 12.71 -2.22 -0.47
CA MET A 49 12.85 -1.78 -1.85
C MET A 49 14.32 -1.54 -2.21
N ASP A 50 15.10 -0.90 -1.34
CA ASP A 50 16.54 -0.74 -1.49
C ASP A 50 17.27 -2.09 -1.64
N HIS A 51 16.96 -3.03 -0.75
CA HIS A 51 17.55 -4.37 -0.83
C HIS A 51 17.14 -5.10 -2.11
N ALA A 52 15.86 -5.03 -2.50
CA ALA A 52 15.37 -5.62 -3.74
C ALA A 52 16.12 -5.07 -4.96
N THR A 53 16.21 -3.74 -5.07
CA THR A 53 16.89 -3.04 -6.17
C THR A 53 18.37 -3.38 -6.24
N ARG A 54 19.09 -3.34 -5.10
CA ARG A 54 20.51 -3.69 -5.04
C ARG A 54 20.81 -5.13 -5.39
N ASN A 55 19.91 -6.04 -5.08
CA ASN A 55 20.08 -7.48 -5.34
C ASN A 55 19.48 -7.93 -6.68
N GLY A 56 18.86 -7.02 -7.44
CA GLY A 56 18.18 -7.35 -8.69
C GLY A 56 16.98 -8.29 -8.50
N CYS A 57 16.27 -8.19 -7.38
CA CYS A 57 15.19 -9.10 -7.01
C CYS A 57 13.83 -8.38 -7.09
N PRO A 58 12.75 -9.10 -7.49
CA PRO A 58 11.40 -8.52 -7.44
C PRO A 58 11.00 -8.08 -6.04
N ILE A 59 10.20 -7.00 -5.97
CA ILE A 59 9.52 -6.54 -4.76
C ILE A 59 8.01 -6.73 -4.91
N ILE A 60 7.39 -7.32 -3.89
CA ILE A 60 5.95 -7.60 -3.86
C ILE A 60 5.34 -6.86 -2.67
N GLY A 61 4.39 -5.98 -2.94
CA GLY A 61 3.58 -5.30 -1.92
C GLY A 61 2.21 -5.96 -1.79
N ILE A 62 1.83 -6.36 -0.58
CA ILE A 62 0.47 -6.81 -0.28
C ILE A 62 -0.27 -5.64 0.33
N ALA A 63 -1.23 -5.08 -0.42
CA ALA A 63 -1.94 -3.85 -0.09
C ALA A 63 -3.29 -4.13 0.57
N ASP A 64 -3.45 -3.56 1.77
CA ASP A 64 -4.68 -3.52 2.55
C ASP A 64 -4.53 -2.36 3.56
N SER A 65 -4.89 -1.11 3.14
CA SER A 65 -4.49 0.08 3.89
C SER A 65 -5.44 1.24 3.71
N GLY A 66 -5.84 1.83 4.82
CA GLY A 66 -6.59 3.10 4.85
C GLY A 66 -5.80 4.34 4.46
N GLY A 67 -4.55 4.21 3.99
CA GLY A 67 -3.73 5.35 3.56
C GLY A 67 -2.81 5.91 4.65
N ALA A 68 -2.63 7.22 4.68
CA ALA A 68 -1.75 7.88 5.65
C ALA A 68 -2.29 7.78 7.08
N ARG A 69 -1.41 7.53 8.05
CA ARG A 69 -1.75 7.54 9.47
C ARG A 69 -1.92 8.97 9.95
N ILE A 70 -3.16 9.44 10.03
CA ILE A 70 -3.50 10.83 10.38
C ILE A 70 -2.95 11.25 11.76
N GLN A 71 -2.79 10.30 12.70
CA GLN A 71 -2.23 10.55 14.02
C GLN A 71 -0.75 10.96 14.00
N GLU A 72 -0.03 10.66 12.93
CA GLU A 72 1.37 11.04 12.71
C GLU A 72 1.51 12.28 11.81
N GLY A 73 0.40 12.78 11.27
CA GLY A 73 0.37 14.01 10.48
C GLY A 73 1.32 13.98 9.29
N ILE A 74 2.14 15.02 9.16
CA ILE A 74 3.06 15.19 8.03
C ILE A 74 4.10 14.08 7.91
N LEU A 75 4.49 13.42 9.01
CA LEU A 75 5.48 12.34 8.99
C LEU A 75 4.99 11.10 8.23
N SER A 76 3.69 10.84 8.25
CA SER A 76 3.10 9.78 7.45
C SER A 76 3.08 10.11 5.96
N LEU A 77 2.82 11.38 5.60
CA LEU A 77 2.86 11.85 4.21
C LEU A 77 4.28 11.81 3.65
N ASP A 78 5.27 12.25 4.44
CA ASP A 78 6.69 12.15 4.12
C ASP A 78 7.11 10.69 3.85
N GLY A 79 6.59 9.77 4.69
CA GLY A 79 6.79 8.33 4.47
C GLY A 79 6.24 7.82 3.12
N PHE A 80 5.08 8.31 2.66
CA PHE A 80 4.59 8.00 1.33
C PHE A 80 5.46 8.60 0.23
N ALA A 81 5.94 9.83 0.40
CA ALA A 81 6.86 10.46 -0.56
C ALA A 81 8.14 9.63 -0.72
N ASP A 82 8.70 9.11 0.37
CA ASP A 82 9.84 8.20 0.34
C ASP A 82 9.53 6.90 -0.43
N ILE A 83 8.36 6.31 -0.25
CA ILE A 83 7.95 5.11 -0.98
C ILE A 83 7.83 5.42 -2.47
N PHE A 84 7.20 6.53 -2.86
CA PHE A 84 7.04 6.92 -4.28
C PHE A 84 8.40 7.15 -4.94
N TYR A 85 9.34 7.79 -4.24
CA TYR A 85 10.71 7.96 -4.71
C TYR A 85 11.40 6.61 -4.97
N HIS A 86 11.21 5.64 -4.08
CA HIS A 86 11.78 4.30 -4.26
C HIS A 86 11.07 3.50 -5.36
N ASN A 87 9.76 3.69 -5.58
CA ASN A 87 9.07 3.13 -6.74
C ASN A 87 9.70 3.63 -8.05
N GLU A 88 9.99 4.92 -8.14
CA GLU A 88 10.62 5.54 -9.31
C GLU A 88 12.03 4.98 -9.55
N ILE A 89 12.87 4.92 -8.52
CA ILE A 89 14.24 4.36 -8.64
C ILE A 89 14.22 2.88 -9.04
N ALA A 90 13.26 2.11 -8.56
CA ALA A 90 13.14 0.69 -8.88
C ALA A 90 12.52 0.43 -10.27
N SER A 91 11.85 1.43 -10.85
CA SER A 91 11.17 1.34 -12.15
C SER A 91 12.15 0.99 -13.28
N GLY A 92 11.85 -0.07 -14.02
CA GLY A 92 12.73 -0.59 -15.07
C GLY A 92 13.99 -1.30 -14.56
N VAL A 93 14.22 -1.37 -13.26
CA VAL A 93 15.39 -2.03 -12.65
C VAL A 93 15.01 -3.40 -12.08
N VAL A 94 13.94 -3.47 -11.31
CA VAL A 94 13.43 -4.71 -10.76
C VAL A 94 11.90 -4.76 -10.90
N PRO A 95 11.30 -5.95 -11.08
CA PRO A 95 9.84 -6.07 -11.11
C PRO A 95 9.21 -5.64 -9.80
N GLN A 96 8.24 -4.73 -9.89
CA GLN A 96 7.43 -4.25 -8.78
C GLN A 96 6.01 -4.79 -8.95
N ILE A 97 5.51 -5.54 -7.98
CA ILE A 97 4.21 -6.22 -8.06
C ILE A 97 3.39 -5.82 -6.86
N THR A 98 2.15 -5.40 -7.08
CA THR A 98 1.17 -5.17 -6.02
C THR A 98 0.08 -6.23 -6.05
N ALA A 99 -0.20 -6.83 -4.90
CA ALA A 99 -1.36 -7.66 -4.66
C ALA A 99 -2.31 -6.92 -3.70
N SER A 100 -3.38 -6.34 -4.22
CA SER A 100 -4.43 -5.70 -3.40
C SER A 100 -5.41 -6.77 -2.94
N ILE A 101 -5.48 -6.99 -1.63
CA ILE A 101 -6.31 -8.03 -1.00
C ILE A 101 -7.47 -7.44 -0.18
N GLY A 102 -7.48 -6.15 0.00
CA GLY A 102 -8.48 -5.40 0.74
C GLY A 102 -8.58 -3.96 0.24
N PRO A 103 -9.27 -3.10 0.98
CA PRO A 103 -9.40 -1.69 0.62
C PRO A 103 -8.05 -0.99 0.65
N SER A 104 -7.81 -0.15 -0.35
CA SER A 104 -6.65 0.73 -0.43
C SER A 104 -7.12 2.14 -0.76
N ALA A 105 -6.72 3.11 0.06
CA ALA A 105 -7.17 4.48 -0.05
C ALA A 105 -6.03 5.49 0.02
N GLY A 106 -6.21 6.64 -0.63
CA GLY A 106 -5.26 7.75 -0.60
C GLY A 106 -3.86 7.38 -1.08
N GLY A 107 -2.82 7.67 -0.29
CA GLY A 107 -1.43 7.35 -0.64
C GLY A 107 -1.16 5.86 -0.87
N ALA A 108 -1.95 4.97 -0.26
CA ALA A 108 -1.86 3.54 -0.47
C ALA A 108 -2.37 3.06 -1.85
N VAL A 109 -2.91 3.95 -2.67
CA VAL A 109 -3.28 3.69 -4.07
C VAL A 109 -2.19 4.15 -5.03
N TYR A 110 -1.51 5.25 -4.71
CA TYR A 110 -0.50 5.83 -5.61
C TYR A 110 0.70 4.89 -5.80
N SER A 111 1.24 4.31 -4.72
CA SER A 111 2.36 3.37 -4.83
C SER A 111 1.99 2.14 -5.68
N PRO A 112 0.86 1.44 -5.46
CA PRO A 112 0.39 0.41 -6.38
C PRO A 112 0.29 0.85 -7.84
N ALA A 113 -0.23 2.04 -8.10
CA ALA A 113 -0.38 2.57 -9.46
C ALA A 113 0.97 2.85 -10.16
N MET A 114 2.06 2.94 -9.41
CA MET A 114 3.44 3.11 -9.91
C MET A 114 4.16 1.77 -10.11
N THR A 115 3.56 0.63 -9.72
CA THR A 115 4.16 -0.70 -9.89
C THR A 115 3.89 -1.28 -11.28
N ASP A 116 4.69 -2.28 -11.70
CA ASP A 116 4.58 -2.86 -13.04
C ASP A 116 3.33 -3.75 -13.19
N PHE A 117 2.90 -4.39 -12.09
CA PHE A 117 1.74 -5.28 -12.08
C PHE A 117 0.89 -5.04 -10.86
N VAL A 118 -0.43 -4.88 -11.08
CA VAL A 118 -1.42 -4.79 -10.02
C VAL A 118 -2.40 -5.95 -10.14
N ILE A 119 -2.47 -6.77 -9.09
CA ILE A 119 -3.39 -7.90 -8.98
C ILE A 119 -4.39 -7.54 -7.89
N MET A 120 -5.68 -7.59 -8.20
CA MET A 120 -6.74 -7.26 -7.25
C MET A 120 -7.62 -8.49 -6.97
N VAL A 121 -7.92 -8.74 -5.69
CA VAL A 121 -8.84 -9.82 -5.31
C VAL A 121 -10.28 -9.37 -5.58
N GLU A 122 -10.96 -10.12 -6.43
CA GLU A 122 -12.36 -9.86 -6.80
C GLU A 122 -13.26 -9.75 -5.55
N LYS A 123 -14.14 -8.76 -5.52
CA LYS A 123 -15.12 -8.49 -4.43
C LYS A 123 -14.50 -8.15 -3.05
N ALA A 124 -13.18 -8.15 -2.91
CA ALA A 124 -12.51 -7.81 -1.66
C ALA A 124 -11.64 -6.57 -1.78
N ALA A 125 -10.90 -6.45 -2.88
CA ALA A 125 -10.01 -5.34 -3.10
C ALA A 125 -10.74 -4.15 -3.73
N THR A 126 -10.50 -2.96 -3.17
CA THR A 126 -10.94 -1.69 -3.75
C THR A 126 -9.78 -0.71 -3.74
N MET A 127 -9.65 0.09 -4.78
CA MET A 127 -8.62 1.14 -4.89
C MET A 127 -9.28 2.47 -5.25
N PHE A 128 -9.17 3.47 -4.39
CA PHE A 128 -9.71 4.80 -4.63
C PHE A 128 -8.86 5.88 -3.94
N VAL A 129 -8.74 7.04 -4.57
CA VAL A 129 -7.99 8.17 -4.00
C VAL A 129 -8.69 8.70 -2.77
N THR A 130 -10.03 8.77 -2.79
CA THR A 130 -10.87 9.23 -1.68
C THR A 130 -12.14 8.41 -1.58
N GLY A 131 -12.64 8.21 -0.35
CA GLY A 131 -13.82 7.37 -0.12
C GLY A 131 -15.16 8.06 -0.46
N PRO A 132 -16.28 7.29 -0.50
CA PRO A 132 -17.62 7.78 -0.85
C PRO A 132 -18.08 9.00 -0.05
N ASP A 133 -17.78 9.04 1.25
CA ASP A 133 -18.20 10.17 2.11
C ASP A 133 -17.55 11.49 1.71
N VAL A 134 -16.32 11.46 1.23
CA VAL A 134 -15.62 12.65 0.74
C VAL A 134 -16.17 13.05 -0.62
N VAL A 135 -16.43 12.10 -1.51
CA VAL A 135 -17.08 12.34 -2.82
C VAL A 135 -18.42 13.02 -2.60
N LYS A 136 -19.26 12.48 -1.72
CA LYS A 136 -20.54 13.05 -1.36
C LYS A 136 -20.42 14.49 -0.84
N THR A 137 -19.45 14.73 0.03
CA THR A 137 -19.25 16.05 0.66
C THR A 137 -18.75 17.10 -0.34
N VAL A 138 -17.86 16.73 -1.26
CA VAL A 138 -17.19 17.66 -2.17
C VAL A 138 -17.95 17.84 -3.49
N LEU A 139 -18.46 16.72 -4.06
CA LEU A 139 -19.13 16.73 -5.36
C LEU A 139 -20.66 16.67 -5.27
N GLY A 140 -21.21 16.32 -4.11
CA GLY A 140 -22.64 16.10 -3.90
C GLY A 140 -23.17 14.81 -4.53
N GLU A 141 -22.28 13.90 -4.94
CA GLU A 141 -22.63 12.63 -5.58
C GLU A 141 -22.66 11.49 -4.57
N GLU A 142 -23.69 10.66 -4.62
CA GLU A 142 -23.78 9.43 -3.84
C GLU A 142 -23.23 8.27 -4.67
N VAL A 143 -22.09 7.73 -4.24
CA VAL A 143 -21.42 6.59 -4.89
C VAL A 143 -21.12 5.51 -3.86
N SER A 144 -21.20 4.26 -4.26
CA SER A 144 -20.78 3.13 -3.44
C SER A 144 -19.28 2.87 -3.54
N PHE A 145 -18.73 2.09 -2.62
CA PHE A 145 -17.32 1.63 -2.70
C PHE A 145 -17.05 0.84 -3.98
N ASP A 146 -18.06 0.05 -4.42
CA ASP A 146 -17.96 -0.78 -5.61
C ASP A 146 -17.90 0.06 -6.90
N GLU A 147 -18.67 1.15 -6.95
CA GLU A 147 -18.66 2.08 -8.11
C GLU A 147 -17.37 2.90 -8.15
N LEU A 148 -16.75 3.21 -7.00
CA LEU A 148 -15.52 4.00 -6.95
C LEU A 148 -14.26 3.22 -7.27
N GLY A 149 -14.17 1.96 -6.86
CA GLY A 149 -12.86 1.32 -6.84
C GLY A 149 -12.83 -0.19 -6.94
N LEU A 150 -13.89 -0.85 -7.40
CA LEU A 150 -13.88 -2.30 -7.53
C LEU A 150 -12.91 -2.78 -8.62
N SER A 151 -12.34 -3.97 -8.43
CA SER A 151 -11.39 -4.60 -9.35
C SER A 151 -11.88 -4.69 -10.80
N LEU A 152 -13.20 -4.75 -11.03
CA LEU A 152 -13.81 -4.84 -12.37
C LEU A 152 -13.76 -3.53 -13.18
N ILE A 153 -13.47 -2.39 -12.54
CA ILE A 153 -13.41 -1.08 -13.20
C ILE A 153 -12.00 -0.78 -13.73
N HIS A 154 -11.00 -1.52 -13.26
CA HIS A 154 -9.58 -1.28 -13.55
C HIS A 154 -8.93 -2.36 -14.43
N ILE A 155 -9.74 -3.18 -15.14
CA ILE A 155 -9.25 -4.15 -16.13
C ILE A 155 -9.11 -3.48 -17.50
#